data_fa814d5406c7fdbf781aa161b2ff70d4
#
_entry.id   fa814d5406c7fdbf781aa161b2ff70d4
#
_cell.length_a   1.000
_cell.length_b   1.000
_cell.length_c   1.000
_cell.angle_alpha   90.00
_cell.angle_beta   90.00
_cell.angle_gamma   90.00
#
_symmetry.space_group_name_H-M   'P 1'
#
loop_
_entity.id
_entity.type
_entity.pdbx_description
1 polymer ?
#
loop_
_entity_poly.entity_id
_entity_poly.type
_entity_poly.pdbx_seq_one_letter_code
_entity_poly.pdbx_strand_id
1 'polypeptide(L)'
;MFPSAFTRTAFTILLCSGFLCLVSCEQSVEIELPEASDLYMIEGNIFEGEPPLVFVGKAQGYFEAVDASSIAESFLPGAEVVMTIDDETFPLSALCTGDLTGELLEAAASLLGFPAELLSALNLCVYTTVDPTAIGQVGKEHALDITINDRSMSAVTFIPEPVPLDSVWWQTPGTQDSLGVIYATINDPASPGDAYRWFAQRVNIRPDWDPLAGTIKDANYVAPLGSVFDDAFFNGL
;
A
#
# COMPACT_ATOMS: atom_id res chain seq x y z
N MET A 1 -34.76 -23.18 -63.43
CA MET A 1 -34.06 -21.98 -63.85
C MET A 1 -32.66 -22.05 -63.23
N PHE A 2 -31.66 -22.51 -63.97
CA PHE A 2 -30.31 -22.67 -63.48
C PHE A 2 -29.53 -21.35 -63.57
N PRO A 3 -28.84 -20.92 -62.56
CA PRO A 3 -28.08 -19.69 -62.63
C PRO A 3 -26.95 -19.83 -63.67
N SER A 4 -26.79 -18.78 -64.51
CA SER A 4 -25.82 -18.76 -65.58
C SER A 4 -24.39 -18.90 -65.05
N ALA A 5 -23.47 -19.49 -65.84
CA ALA A 5 -22.07 -19.70 -65.47
C ALA A 5 -21.40 -18.43 -64.95
N PHE A 6 -21.82 -17.28 -65.44
CA PHE A 6 -21.33 -15.95 -65.03
C PHE A 6 -21.61 -15.63 -63.56
N THR A 7 -22.78 -15.99 -63.03
CA THR A 7 -23.15 -15.74 -61.61
C THR A 7 -22.36 -16.62 -60.66
N ARG A 8 -22.04 -17.87 -61.06
CA ARG A 8 -21.20 -18.76 -60.26
C ARG A 8 -19.75 -18.27 -60.18
N THR A 9 -19.19 -17.83 -61.27
CA THR A 9 -17.81 -17.29 -61.29
C THR A 9 -17.69 -16.02 -60.47
N ALA A 10 -18.65 -15.10 -60.56
CA ALA A 10 -18.65 -13.88 -59.73
C ALA A 10 -18.79 -14.17 -58.25
N PHE A 11 -19.60 -15.15 -57.86
CA PHE A 11 -19.74 -15.56 -56.46
C PHE A 11 -18.48 -16.22 -55.91
N THR A 12 -17.79 -17.02 -56.71
CA THR A 12 -16.52 -17.66 -56.31
C THR A 12 -15.40 -16.65 -56.13
N ILE A 13 -15.32 -15.64 -57.02
CA ILE A 13 -14.33 -14.55 -56.90
C ILE A 13 -14.59 -13.71 -55.66
N LEU A 14 -15.84 -13.41 -55.34
CA LEU A 14 -16.23 -12.66 -54.15
C LEU A 14 -15.88 -13.41 -52.86
N LEU A 15 -16.11 -14.75 -52.87
CA LEU A 15 -15.79 -15.61 -51.73
C LEU A 15 -14.27 -15.72 -51.50
N CYS A 16 -13.48 -15.86 -52.57
CA CYS A 16 -12.02 -15.89 -52.48
C CYS A 16 -11.42 -14.53 -52.03
N SER A 17 -11.98 -13.41 -52.53
CA SER A 17 -11.57 -12.09 -52.10
C SER A 17 -11.88 -11.84 -50.62
N GLY A 18 -13.00 -12.30 -50.11
CA GLY A 18 -13.34 -12.24 -48.68
C GLY A 18 -12.42 -13.07 -47.76
N PHE A 19 -11.92 -14.21 -48.29
CA PHE A 19 -11.03 -15.09 -47.54
C PHE A 19 -9.59 -14.54 -47.44
N LEU A 20 -9.13 -13.76 -48.43
CA LEU A 20 -7.82 -13.12 -48.41
C LEU A 20 -7.73 -11.99 -47.42
N CYS A 21 -8.84 -11.37 -47.01
CA CYS A 21 -8.83 -10.30 -46.01
C CYS A 21 -8.71 -10.79 -44.56
N LEU A 22 -8.78 -12.10 -44.31
CA LEU A 22 -8.67 -12.68 -42.97
C LEU A 22 -7.25 -13.08 -42.57
N VAL A 23 -6.26 -12.89 -43.44
CA VAL A 23 -4.86 -13.09 -43.09
C VAL A 23 -4.37 -11.82 -42.43
N SER A 24 -4.66 -11.67 -41.14
CA SER A 24 -4.02 -10.68 -40.29
C SER A 24 -2.59 -11.14 -40.05
N CYS A 25 -1.60 -10.41 -40.55
CA CYS A 25 -0.23 -10.62 -40.17
C CYS A 25 -0.06 -10.05 -38.76
N GLU A 26 -0.05 -10.88 -37.75
CA GLU A 26 0.47 -10.51 -36.44
C GLU A 26 2.00 -10.47 -36.56
N GLN A 27 2.54 -9.30 -36.43
CA GLN A 27 3.98 -9.11 -36.28
C GLN A 27 4.26 -9.08 -34.78
N SER A 28 4.96 -10.08 -34.26
CA SER A 28 5.50 -10.03 -32.92
C SER A 28 6.57 -8.94 -32.88
N VAL A 29 6.32 -7.90 -32.11
CA VAL A 29 7.33 -6.90 -31.82
C VAL A 29 8.08 -7.37 -30.58
N GLU A 30 9.31 -7.80 -30.76
CA GLU A 30 10.22 -8.09 -29.66
C GLU A 30 10.75 -6.74 -29.17
N ILE A 31 10.27 -6.32 -27.99
CA ILE A 31 10.76 -5.12 -27.32
C ILE A 31 11.88 -5.57 -26.40
N GLU A 32 13.12 -5.14 -26.68
CA GLU A 32 14.19 -5.28 -25.71
C GLU A 32 13.86 -4.39 -24.51
N LEU A 33 13.45 -5.03 -23.41
CA LEU A 33 13.21 -4.35 -22.16
C LEU A 33 14.53 -4.07 -21.48
N PRO A 34 14.77 -2.86 -20.97
CA PRO A 34 15.96 -2.61 -20.15
C PRO A 34 15.94 -3.58 -18.96
N GLU A 35 17.08 -4.22 -18.73
CA GLU A 35 17.26 -5.04 -17.52
C GLU A 35 16.96 -4.18 -16.29
N ALA A 36 16.24 -4.75 -15.30
CA ALA A 36 16.02 -4.10 -14.03
C ALA A 36 17.41 -3.79 -13.44
N SER A 37 17.72 -2.52 -13.25
CA SER A 37 18.95 -2.13 -12.58
C SER A 37 18.90 -2.66 -11.14
N ASP A 38 20.06 -2.98 -10.55
CA ASP A 38 20.21 -3.39 -9.15
C ASP A 38 19.84 -2.21 -8.22
N LEU A 39 18.56 -1.87 -8.19
CA LEU A 39 18.01 -0.83 -7.33
C LEU A 39 17.47 -1.46 -6.05
N TYR A 40 17.84 -0.87 -4.93
CA TYR A 40 17.24 -1.20 -3.65
C TYR A 40 15.98 -0.36 -3.44
N MET A 41 14.96 -1.00 -2.90
CA MET A 41 13.74 -0.37 -2.43
C MET A 41 13.78 -0.35 -0.90
N ILE A 42 13.62 0.82 -0.33
CA ILE A 42 13.60 1.00 1.12
C ILE A 42 12.32 1.74 1.46
N GLU A 43 11.58 1.17 2.42
CA GLU A 43 10.43 1.80 3.02
C GLU A 43 10.58 1.74 4.54
N GLY A 44 10.71 2.91 5.18
CA GLY A 44 10.81 3.05 6.62
C GLY A 44 9.57 3.73 7.17
N ASN A 45 8.93 3.11 8.14
CA ASN A 45 7.77 3.64 8.84
C ASN A 45 8.07 3.72 10.34
N ILE A 46 7.76 4.85 10.95
CA ILE A 46 7.82 5.04 12.39
C ILE A 46 6.61 5.84 12.84
N PHE A 47 5.90 5.34 13.85
CA PHE A 47 4.74 5.98 14.44
C PHE A 47 4.97 6.25 15.92
N GLU A 48 4.26 7.25 16.46
CA GLU A 48 4.33 7.57 17.88
C GLU A 48 4.03 6.34 18.74
N GLY A 49 4.95 6.04 19.68
CA GLY A 49 4.81 4.93 20.61
C GLY A 49 5.01 3.53 20.02
N GLU A 50 5.32 3.42 18.72
CA GLU A 50 5.53 2.15 18.05
C GLU A 50 7.00 1.95 17.65
N PRO A 51 7.50 0.70 17.59
CA PRO A 51 8.83 0.42 17.09
C PRO A 51 8.94 0.75 15.59
N PRO A 52 10.15 1.08 15.08
CA PRO A 52 10.35 1.29 13.65
C PRO A 52 10.11 0.00 12.86
N LEU A 53 9.54 0.14 11.67
CA LEU A 53 9.35 -0.93 10.71
C LEU A 53 10.03 -0.51 9.39
N VAL A 54 11.08 -1.23 9.01
CA VAL A 54 11.87 -0.92 7.81
C VAL A 54 11.89 -2.10 6.86
N PHE A 55 11.37 -1.90 5.66
CA PHE A 55 11.46 -2.86 4.57
C PHE A 55 12.69 -2.55 3.72
N VAL A 56 13.52 -3.56 3.51
CA VAL A 56 14.65 -3.47 2.59
C VAL A 56 14.47 -4.54 1.54
N GLY A 57 14.38 -4.12 0.31
CA GLY A 57 14.11 -5.00 -0.81
C GLY A 57 14.89 -4.65 -2.05
N LYS A 58 14.77 -5.52 -3.05
CA LYS A 58 15.27 -5.32 -4.40
C LYS A 58 14.10 -4.94 -5.30
N ALA A 59 14.27 -3.91 -6.10
CA ALA A 59 13.28 -3.52 -7.10
C ALA A 59 13.15 -4.61 -8.16
N GLN A 60 11.91 -4.95 -8.50
CA GLN A 60 11.60 -5.87 -9.60
C GLN A 60 11.41 -5.09 -10.89
N GLY A 61 11.75 -5.71 -12.03
CA GLY A 61 11.50 -5.12 -13.34
C GLY A 61 10.00 -4.98 -13.60
N TYR A 62 9.60 -3.87 -14.20
CA TYR A 62 8.20 -3.54 -14.46
C TYR A 62 7.42 -4.64 -15.21
N PHE A 63 8.13 -5.43 -16.05
CA PHE A 63 7.55 -6.50 -16.87
C PHE A 63 7.84 -7.91 -16.33
N GLU A 64 8.48 -8.01 -15.18
CA GLU A 64 8.70 -9.29 -14.53
C GLU A 64 7.38 -9.85 -13.97
N ALA A 65 7.24 -11.16 -14.02
CA ALA A 65 6.07 -11.81 -13.43
C ALA A 65 6.14 -11.70 -11.91
N VAL A 66 5.04 -11.21 -11.30
CA VAL A 66 4.93 -11.11 -9.85
C VAL A 66 4.13 -12.31 -9.34
N ASP A 67 4.79 -13.17 -8.59
CA ASP A 67 4.18 -14.28 -7.86
C ASP A 67 4.70 -14.33 -6.41
N ALA A 68 4.22 -15.28 -5.62
CA ALA A 68 4.59 -15.38 -4.22
C ALA A 68 6.12 -15.60 -4.02
N SER A 69 6.79 -16.33 -4.92
CA SER A 69 8.24 -16.54 -4.83
C SER A 69 9.02 -15.29 -5.17
N SER A 70 8.63 -14.56 -6.22
CA SER A 70 9.28 -13.30 -6.59
C SER A 70 9.13 -12.22 -5.53
N ILE A 71 7.98 -12.19 -4.84
CA ILE A 71 7.76 -11.30 -3.70
C ILE A 71 8.69 -11.69 -2.54
N ALA A 72 8.74 -12.97 -2.17
CA ALA A 72 9.60 -13.44 -1.09
C ALA A 72 11.10 -13.14 -1.37
N GLU A 73 11.54 -13.34 -2.60
CA GLU A 73 12.92 -13.10 -3.05
C GLU A 73 13.27 -11.60 -3.15
N SER A 74 12.27 -10.73 -3.20
CA SER A 74 12.50 -9.28 -3.23
C SER A 74 13.01 -8.73 -1.90
N PHE A 75 12.73 -9.40 -0.78
CA PHE A 75 13.18 -8.96 0.54
C PHE A 75 14.64 -9.36 0.80
N LEU A 76 15.38 -8.45 1.40
CA LEU A 76 16.82 -8.60 1.67
C LEU A 76 17.11 -8.62 3.17
N PRO A 77 17.11 -9.81 3.81
CA PRO A 77 17.32 -9.93 5.27
C PRO A 77 18.76 -9.75 5.72
N GLY A 78 19.71 -9.53 4.80
CA GLY A 78 21.15 -9.42 5.09
C GLY A 78 21.67 -7.98 5.19
N ALA A 79 20.80 -6.96 5.30
CA ALA A 79 21.23 -5.58 5.49
C ALA A 79 21.59 -5.32 6.97
N GLU A 80 22.56 -4.43 7.20
CA GLU A 80 22.76 -3.79 8.49
C GLU A 80 21.87 -2.56 8.53
N VAL A 81 20.91 -2.52 9.47
CA VAL A 81 19.93 -1.45 9.61
C VAL A 81 20.01 -0.88 11.01
N VAL A 82 20.21 0.41 11.10
CA VAL A 82 20.34 1.13 12.37
C VAL A 82 19.39 2.31 12.38
N MET A 83 18.60 2.45 13.45
CA MET A 83 17.79 3.62 13.74
C MET A 83 18.47 4.43 14.83
N THR A 84 18.58 5.74 14.63
CA THR A 84 19.02 6.69 15.66
C THR A 84 17.83 7.58 16.02
N ILE A 85 17.48 7.63 17.29
CA ILE A 85 16.41 8.48 17.82
C ILE A 85 17.06 9.47 18.77
N ASP A 86 17.04 10.75 18.42
CA ASP A 86 17.70 11.85 19.14
C ASP A 86 19.20 11.57 19.29
N ASP A 87 19.90 10.97 19.83
CA ASP A 87 21.33 10.64 19.86
C ASP A 87 21.57 9.15 20.23
N GLU A 88 20.49 8.39 20.41
CA GLU A 88 20.55 7.00 20.82
C GLU A 88 20.36 6.07 19.63
N THR A 89 21.25 5.10 19.48
CA THR A 89 21.32 4.18 18.34
C THR A 89 20.74 2.82 18.68
N PHE A 90 19.87 2.32 17.82
CA PHE A 90 19.17 1.05 17.94
C PHE A 90 19.42 0.19 16.69
N PRO A 91 20.14 -0.93 16.80
CA PRO A 91 20.25 -1.88 15.71
C PRO A 91 18.91 -2.58 15.50
N LEU A 92 18.46 -2.66 14.24
CA LEU A 92 17.26 -3.38 13.89
C LEU A 92 17.61 -4.76 13.34
N SER A 93 16.81 -5.75 13.69
CA SER A 93 16.97 -7.14 13.25
C SER A 93 15.85 -7.51 12.28
N ALA A 94 16.18 -8.31 11.27
CA ALA A 94 15.18 -8.84 10.35
C ALA A 94 14.26 -9.82 11.07
N LEU A 95 12.97 -9.61 10.93
CA LEU A 95 11.89 -10.50 11.35
C LEU A 95 11.11 -10.91 10.12
N CYS A 96 11.08 -12.20 9.83
CA CYS A 96 10.41 -12.73 8.64
C CYS A 96 9.17 -13.53 9.02
N THR A 97 8.09 -13.39 8.24
CA THR A 97 6.83 -14.09 8.52
C THR A 97 6.95 -15.61 8.36
N GLY A 98 7.92 -16.09 7.59
CA GLY A 98 8.24 -17.51 7.48
C GLY A 98 8.78 -18.12 8.77
N ASP A 99 9.35 -17.31 9.66
CA ASP A 99 9.87 -17.72 10.97
C ASP A 99 8.81 -17.67 12.08
N LEU A 100 7.65 -17.05 11.81
CA LEU A 100 6.56 -16.93 12.75
C LEU A 100 5.75 -18.23 12.79
N THR A 101 5.34 -18.64 13.97
CA THR A 101 4.49 -19.82 14.18
C THR A 101 3.40 -19.56 15.20
N GLY A 102 2.31 -20.35 15.12
CA GLY A 102 1.24 -20.32 16.11
C GLY A 102 0.59 -18.94 16.24
N GLU A 103 0.39 -18.47 17.46
CA GLU A 103 -0.33 -17.23 17.76
C GLU A 103 0.33 -15.98 17.18
N LEU A 104 1.66 -15.96 17.05
CA LEU A 104 2.38 -14.83 16.45
C LEU A 104 2.09 -14.70 14.96
N LEU A 105 2.03 -15.81 14.23
CA LEU A 105 1.67 -15.81 12.83
C LEU A 105 0.21 -15.38 12.62
N GLU A 106 -0.71 -15.87 13.45
CA GLU A 106 -2.12 -15.46 13.41
C GLU A 106 -2.31 -13.97 13.73
N ALA A 107 -1.57 -13.46 14.72
CA ALA A 107 -1.59 -12.04 15.05
C ALA A 107 -1.08 -11.17 13.89
N ALA A 108 0.03 -11.54 13.27
CA ALA A 108 0.58 -10.86 12.11
C ALA A 108 -0.39 -10.94 10.90
N ALA A 109 -1.01 -12.09 10.66
CA ALA A 109 -2.00 -12.30 9.63
C ALA A 109 -3.23 -11.39 9.83
N SER A 110 -3.72 -11.29 11.05
CA SER A 110 -4.81 -10.40 11.41
C SER A 110 -4.46 -8.91 11.21
N LEU A 111 -3.25 -8.53 11.59
CA LEU A 111 -2.77 -7.14 11.47
C LEU A 111 -2.61 -6.72 10.01
N LEU A 112 -2.03 -7.60 9.19
CA LEU A 112 -1.74 -7.34 7.78
C LEU A 112 -2.93 -7.63 6.85
N GLY A 113 -3.97 -8.31 7.35
CA GLY A 113 -5.17 -8.65 6.57
C GLY A 113 -4.96 -9.78 5.56
N PHE A 114 -3.96 -10.63 5.77
CA PHE A 114 -3.70 -11.79 4.92
C PHE A 114 -4.03 -13.10 5.67
N PRO A 115 -4.42 -14.18 4.95
CA PRO A 115 -4.46 -15.51 5.55
C PRO A 115 -3.08 -15.95 6.06
N ALA A 116 -3.02 -16.62 7.22
CA ALA A 116 -1.77 -17.03 7.85
C ALA A 116 -0.88 -17.90 6.94
N GLU A 117 -1.49 -18.83 6.19
CA GLU A 117 -0.78 -19.69 5.24
C GLU A 117 -0.13 -18.88 4.09
N LEU A 118 -0.86 -17.87 3.58
CA LEU A 118 -0.32 -16.99 2.54
C LEU A 118 0.82 -16.13 3.09
N LEU A 119 0.65 -15.58 4.28
CA LEU A 119 1.65 -14.73 4.91
C LEU A 119 2.96 -15.51 5.16
N SER A 120 2.85 -16.75 5.64
CA SER A 120 4.01 -17.63 5.80
C SER A 120 4.68 -17.97 4.46
N ALA A 121 3.90 -18.18 3.39
CA ALA A 121 4.41 -18.50 2.06
C ALA A 121 5.10 -17.30 1.38
N LEU A 122 4.59 -16.09 1.61
CA LEU A 122 5.20 -14.85 1.09
C LEU A 122 6.53 -14.52 1.76
N ASN A 123 6.77 -15.05 2.97
CA ASN A 123 7.98 -14.82 3.76
C ASN A 123 8.40 -13.34 3.77
N LEU A 124 7.46 -12.47 4.11
CA LEU A 124 7.70 -11.03 4.20
C LEU A 124 8.65 -10.74 5.36
N CYS A 125 9.71 -9.99 5.09
CA CYS A 125 10.66 -9.61 6.12
C CYS A 125 10.61 -8.10 6.40
N VAL A 126 10.76 -7.74 7.66
CA VAL A 126 10.84 -6.36 8.12
C VAL A 126 11.96 -6.24 9.14
N TYR A 127 12.70 -5.15 9.08
CA TYR A 127 13.67 -4.82 10.13
C TYR A 127 12.96 -4.06 11.23
N THR A 128 13.09 -4.54 12.46
CA THR A 128 12.49 -3.95 13.67
C THR A 128 13.32 -4.28 14.89
N THR A 129 12.90 -3.82 16.05
CA THR A 129 13.54 -4.13 17.33
C THR A 129 12.50 -4.45 18.39
N VAL A 130 12.91 -5.24 19.39
CA VAL A 130 12.12 -5.52 20.59
C VAL A 130 12.51 -4.63 21.78
N ASP A 131 13.44 -3.70 21.58
CA ASP A 131 13.81 -2.73 22.61
C ASP A 131 12.63 -1.77 22.86
N PRO A 132 12.07 -1.74 24.06
CA PRO A 132 10.90 -0.92 24.36
C PRO A 132 11.19 0.60 24.36
N THR A 133 12.45 1.00 24.32
CA THR A 133 12.86 2.41 24.24
C THR A 133 13.02 2.88 22.80
N ALA A 134 13.19 1.96 21.86
CA ALA A 134 13.30 2.27 20.43
C ALA A 134 11.92 2.46 19.78
N ILE A 135 11.18 3.45 20.25
CA ILE A 135 9.84 3.79 19.76
C ILE A 135 9.81 5.21 19.20
N GLY A 136 8.90 5.44 18.26
CA GLY A 136 8.69 6.76 17.69
C GLY A 136 8.31 7.80 18.75
N GLN A 137 8.96 8.95 18.72
CA GLN A 137 8.76 10.04 19.68
C GLN A 137 8.42 11.33 18.96
N VAL A 138 7.32 11.95 19.39
CA VAL A 138 6.88 13.25 18.85
C VAL A 138 7.97 14.30 19.06
N GLY A 139 8.21 15.12 18.04
CA GLY A 139 9.18 16.22 18.07
C GLY A 139 10.65 15.78 18.04
N LYS A 140 10.92 14.47 17.89
CA LYS A 140 12.29 13.96 17.79
C LYS A 140 12.66 13.63 16.36
N GLU A 141 13.96 13.77 16.07
CA GLU A 141 14.54 13.31 14.82
C GLU A 141 14.77 11.80 14.87
N HIS A 142 14.44 11.14 13.79
CA HIS A 142 14.64 9.72 13.57
C HIS A 142 15.49 9.56 12.32
N ALA A 143 16.73 9.14 12.50
CA ALA A 143 17.67 8.89 11.41
C ALA A 143 17.80 7.39 11.18
N LEU A 144 17.69 6.98 9.91
CA LEU A 144 17.83 5.61 9.47
C LEU A 144 19.08 5.48 8.64
N ASP A 145 19.96 4.55 9.02
CA ASP A 145 21.14 4.18 8.27
C ASP A 145 21.06 2.71 7.87
N ILE A 146 21.30 2.43 6.58
CA ILE A 146 21.24 1.09 6.02
C ILE A 146 22.51 0.83 5.24
N THR A 147 23.15 -0.32 5.50
CA THR A 147 24.28 -0.81 4.71
C THR A 147 23.97 -2.20 4.18
N ILE A 148 24.11 -2.37 2.86
CA ILE A 148 23.91 -3.65 2.18
C ILE A 148 24.83 -3.71 0.95
N ASN A 149 25.58 -4.81 0.82
CA ASN A 149 26.48 -5.06 -0.33
C ASN A 149 27.35 -3.85 -0.68
N ASP A 150 28.08 -3.30 0.29
CA ASP A 150 28.96 -2.14 0.16
C ASP A 150 28.29 -0.82 -0.27
N ARG A 151 26.95 -0.76 -0.22
CA ARG A 151 26.18 0.47 -0.41
C ARG A 151 25.62 0.92 0.91
N SER A 152 25.77 2.21 1.20
CA SER A 152 25.16 2.84 2.37
C SER A 152 24.12 3.86 1.92
N MET A 153 23.00 3.86 2.62
CA MET A 153 21.85 4.75 2.38
C MET A 153 21.39 5.30 3.71
N SER A 154 20.94 6.54 3.73
CA SER A 154 20.42 7.17 4.93
C SER A 154 19.18 7.99 4.64
N ALA A 155 18.33 8.11 5.64
CA ALA A 155 17.14 8.97 5.62
C ALA A 155 16.90 9.54 7.01
N VAL A 156 16.29 10.72 7.05
CA VAL A 156 15.92 11.38 8.31
C VAL A 156 14.45 11.79 8.21
N THR A 157 13.73 11.59 9.31
CA THR A 157 12.35 12.04 9.46
C THR A 157 12.10 12.49 10.90
N PHE A 158 10.97 13.12 11.14
CA PHE A 158 10.50 13.44 12.47
C PHE A 158 9.00 13.21 12.58
N ILE A 159 8.53 12.90 13.78
CA ILE A 159 7.10 12.81 14.06
C ILE A 159 6.64 14.20 14.50
N PRO A 160 5.75 14.85 13.74
CA PRO A 160 5.28 16.18 14.07
C PRO A 160 4.42 16.18 15.34
N GLU A 161 4.28 17.35 15.96
CA GLU A 161 3.33 17.53 17.06
C GLU A 161 1.90 17.26 16.56
N PRO A 162 1.07 16.54 17.32
CA PRO A 162 -0.27 16.26 16.93
C PRO A 162 -1.14 17.53 16.92
N VAL A 163 -1.89 17.73 15.85
CA VAL A 163 -2.86 18.83 15.77
C VAL A 163 -4.24 18.28 16.15
N PRO A 164 -4.82 18.71 17.30
CA PRO A 164 -6.09 18.20 17.75
C PRO A 164 -7.24 18.70 16.87
N LEU A 165 -8.33 17.93 16.83
CA LEU A 165 -9.58 18.38 16.25
C LEU A 165 -10.26 19.37 17.23
N ASP A 166 -10.59 20.57 16.76
CA ASP A 166 -11.30 21.58 17.56
C ASP A 166 -12.75 21.21 17.78
N SER A 167 -13.39 20.66 16.74
CA SER A 167 -14.77 20.19 16.82
C SER A 167 -15.08 19.11 15.81
N VAL A 168 -16.04 18.26 16.14
CA VAL A 168 -16.58 17.24 15.25
C VAL A 168 -18.10 17.29 15.35
N TRP A 169 -18.80 17.32 14.22
CA TRP A 169 -20.26 17.29 14.22
C TRP A 169 -20.82 16.51 13.03
N TRP A 170 -22.05 16.09 13.18
CA TRP A 170 -22.81 15.39 12.17
C TRP A 170 -23.77 16.34 11.48
N GLN A 171 -23.88 16.23 10.16
CA GLN A 171 -24.86 16.97 9.38
C GLN A 171 -25.53 16.03 8.36
N THR A 172 -26.85 16.08 8.32
CA THR A 172 -27.65 15.38 7.31
C THR A 172 -27.84 16.29 6.10
N PRO A 173 -27.34 15.93 4.92
CA PRO A 173 -27.61 16.66 3.71
C PRO A 173 -29.03 16.35 3.20
N GLY A 174 -29.90 17.36 3.14
CA GLY A 174 -31.21 17.25 2.53
C GLY A 174 -32.26 16.51 3.36
N THR A 175 -33.10 15.71 2.68
CA THR A 175 -34.29 15.06 3.25
C THR A 175 -34.07 13.61 3.70
N GLN A 176 -32.85 13.11 3.70
CA GLN A 176 -32.54 11.73 4.08
C GLN A 176 -31.99 11.67 5.51
N ASP A 177 -32.83 11.32 6.46
CA ASP A 177 -32.50 11.27 7.90
C ASP A 177 -31.50 10.13 8.25
N SER A 178 -31.31 9.16 7.36
CA SER A 178 -30.45 7.99 7.58
C SER A 178 -29.03 8.14 7.04
N LEU A 179 -28.77 9.18 6.28
CA LEU A 179 -27.45 9.46 5.72
C LEU A 179 -26.96 10.82 6.22
N GLY A 180 -25.66 10.93 6.44
CA GLY A 180 -25.05 12.18 6.83
C GLY A 180 -23.55 12.19 6.64
N VAL A 181 -22.99 13.35 6.85
CA VAL A 181 -21.55 13.61 6.72
C VAL A 181 -21.02 14.06 8.07
N ILE A 182 -19.87 13.54 8.43
CA ILE A 182 -19.13 14.01 9.59
C ILE A 182 -18.25 15.17 9.12
N TYR A 183 -18.39 16.29 9.80
CA TYR A 183 -17.53 17.46 9.64
C TYR A 183 -16.63 17.58 10.87
N ALA A 184 -15.44 18.09 10.63
CA ALA A 184 -14.51 18.44 11.69
C ALA A 184 -13.85 19.78 11.37
N THR A 185 -13.45 20.49 12.40
CA THR A 185 -12.56 21.64 12.28
C THR A 185 -11.22 21.32 12.91
N ILE A 186 -10.18 21.84 12.31
CA ILE A 186 -8.80 21.76 12.75
C ILE A 186 -8.22 23.16 12.65
N ASN A 187 -7.43 23.56 13.65
CA ASN A 187 -6.68 24.81 13.60
C ASN A 187 -5.28 24.47 13.10
N ASP A 188 -5.07 24.70 11.82
CA ASP A 188 -3.83 24.34 11.14
C ASP A 188 -2.68 25.26 11.61
N PRO A 189 -1.50 24.71 11.97
CA PRO A 189 -0.33 25.53 12.30
C PRO A 189 0.11 26.42 11.12
N ALA A 190 0.63 27.60 11.39
CA ALA A 190 1.04 28.53 10.34
C ALA A 190 2.34 28.13 9.59
N SER A 191 3.01 27.06 10.00
CA SER A 191 4.16 26.51 9.30
C SER A 191 3.71 25.66 8.13
N PRO A 192 4.19 25.88 6.91
CA PRO A 192 3.76 25.08 5.76
C PRO A 192 4.36 23.69 5.77
N GLY A 193 3.64 22.72 5.21
CA GLY A 193 4.09 21.37 4.99
C GLY A 193 3.44 20.34 5.89
N ASP A 194 2.36 20.70 6.57
CA ASP A 194 1.57 19.78 7.36
C ASP A 194 0.72 18.89 6.44
N ALA A 195 0.59 17.62 6.80
CA ALA A 195 -0.22 16.66 6.09
C ALA A 195 -1.10 15.88 7.06
N TYR A 196 -2.35 15.70 6.69
CA TYR A 196 -3.37 15.07 7.52
C TYR A 196 -3.92 13.84 6.84
N ARG A 197 -4.19 12.81 7.64
CA ARG A 197 -4.84 11.60 7.18
C ARG A 197 -5.95 11.20 8.14
N TRP A 198 -7.15 11.05 7.61
CA TRP A 198 -8.30 10.61 8.35
C TRP A 198 -8.42 9.10 8.39
N PHE A 199 -8.74 8.60 9.56
CA PHE A 199 -9.13 7.22 9.76
C PHE A 199 -10.52 7.16 10.37
N ALA A 200 -11.33 6.21 9.96
CA ALA A 200 -12.66 5.98 10.48
C ALA A 200 -12.84 4.51 10.86
N GLN A 201 -13.60 4.28 11.90
CA GLN A 201 -13.99 2.94 12.33
C GLN A 201 -15.48 2.90 12.57
N ARG A 202 -16.19 1.98 11.93
CA ARG A 202 -17.59 1.74 12.23
C ARG A 202 -17.69 0.93 13.53
N VAL A 203 -18.28 1.51 14.52
CA VAL A 203 -18.55 0.88 15.81
C VAL A 203 -20.04 0.60 15.89
N ASN A 204 -20.58 -0.32 15.18
CA ASN A 204 -22.00 -0.53 15.03
C ASN A 204 -22.77 -0.49 16.36
N ILE A 205 -23.68 0.47 16.49
CA ILE A 205 -24.53 0.67 17.66
C ILE A 205 -26.00 0.50 17.28
N ARG A 206 -26.32 -0.02 16.10
CA ARG A 206 -27.72 -0.21 15.74
C ARG A 206 -28.32 -1.38 16.50
N PRO A 207 -29.57 -1.22 16.95
CA PRO A 207 -30.28 -2.29 17.62
C PRO A 207 -30.41 -3.52 16.70
N ASP A 208 -30.40 -4.70 17.29
CA ASP A 208 -30.51 -5.99 16.58
C ASP A 208 -31.77 -6.15 15.74
N TRP A 209 -32.75 -5.27 15.92
CA TRP A 209 -34.01 -5.30 15.18
C TRP A 209 -33.97 -4.60 13.82
N ASP A 210 -32.87 -3.91 13.48
CA ASP A 210 -32.71 -3.29 12.15
C ASP A 210 -32.03 -4.24 11.19
N PRO A 211 -32.77 -4.98 10.33
CA PRO A 211 -32.21 -5.99 9.43
C PRO A 211 -31.36 -5.38 8.32
N LEU A 212 -31.50 -4.07 8.05
CA LEU A 212 -30.72 -3.37 7.02
C LEU A 212 -29.38 -2.88 7.57
N ALA A 213 -29.25 -2.78 8.86
CA ALA A 213 -28.04 -2.25 9.47
C ALA A 213 -26.88 -3.25 9.48
N GLY A 214 -27.20 -4.54 9.56
CA GLY A 214 -26.20 -5.57 9.78
C GLY A 214 -25.33 -5.27 11.00
N THR A 215 -24.62 -6.23 11.48
CA THR A 215 -23.55 -6.06 12.48
C THR A 215 -22.24 -5.71 11.77
N ILE A 216 -22.22 -4.64 10.98
CA ILE A 216 -20.99 -4.21 10.33
C ILE A 216 -20.16 -3.43 11.35
N LYS A 217 -19.18 -4.12 11.89
CA LYS A 217 -18.17 -3.54 12.76
C LYS A 217 -16.83 -3.68 12.07
N ASP A 218 -16.12 -2.57 11.90
CA ASP A 218 -14.78 -2.63 11.40
C ASP A 218 -13.86 -3.14 12.51
N ALA A 219 -13.02 -4.12 12.19
CA ALA A 219 -12.06 -4.65 13.16
C ALA A 219 -11.02 -3.58 13.53
N ASN A 220 -10.62 -2.78 12.53
CA ASN A 220 -9.60 -1.75 12.65
C ASN A 220 -10.07 -0.41 12.08
N TYR A 221 -9.34 0.65 12.38
CA TYR A 221 -9.49 1.92 11.69
C TYR A 221 -9.11 1.78 10.22
N VAL A 222 -9.93 2.34 9.34
CA VAL A 222 -9.74 2.30 7.88
C VAL A 222 -9.56 3.73 7.37
N ALA A 223 -8.58 3.95 6.52
CA ALA A 223 -8.40 5.21 5.82
C ALA A 223 -9.30 5.23 4.58
N PRO A 224 -10.34 6.08 4.52
CA PRO A 224 -11.18 6.23 3.33
C PRO A 224 -10.37 6.71 2.13
N LEU A 225 -10.83 6.41 0.91
CA LEU A 225 -10.25 6.95 -0.30
C LEU A 225 -10.32 8.49 -0.28
N GLY A 226 -9.19 9.16 -0.56
CA GLY A 226 -9.12 10.63 -0.50
C GLY A 226 -9.05 11.19 0.93
N SER A 227 -8.69 10.36 1.91
CA SER A 227 -8.55 10.78 3.31
C SER A 227 -7.23 11.49 3.63
N VAL A 228 -6.34 11.61 2.65
CA VAL A 228 -5.05 12.31 2.80
C VAL A 228 -5.14 13.66 2.12
N PHE A 229 -4.72 14.71 2.80
CA PHE A 229 -4.61 16.07 2.26
C PHE A 229 -3.46 16.81 2.95
N ASP A 230 -2.92 17.79 2.28
CA ASP A 230 -1.90 18.70 2.77
C ASP A 230 -2.46 20.10 2.98
N ASP A 231 -1.70 20.96 3.64
CA ASP A 231 -2.05 22.35 3.95
C ASP A 231 -1.79 23.33 2.80
N ALA A 232 -1.42 22.86 1.60
CA ALA A 232 -1.00 23.73 0.50
C ALA A 232 -1.99 24.84 0.14
N PHE A 233 -3.30 24.64 0.43
CA PHE A 233 -4.35 25.59 0.11
C PHE A 233 -4.96 26.31 1.32
N PHE A 234 -4.64 25.93 2.55
CA PHE A 234 -5.28 26.45 3.76
C PHE A 234 -4.33 26.68 4.94
N ASN A 235 -3.01 26.67 4.69
CA ASN A 235 -1.98 26.83 5.72
C ASN A 235 -2.27 28.01 6.66
N GLY A 236 -2.34 27.73 7.96
CA GLY A 236 -2.57 28.73 9.02
C GLY A 236 -4.00 29.28 9.09
N LEU A 237 -5.00 28.50 8.63
CA LEU A 237 -6.42 28.86 8.70
C LEU A 237 -7.14 28.17 9.86
#